data_72bad58509b33489af38fd502d81990c
#
_entry.id   72bad58509b33489af38fd502d81990c
#
_cell.length_a   1.000
_cell.length_b   1.000
_cell.length_c   1.000
_cell.angle_alpha   90.00
_cell.angle_beta   90.00
_cell.angle_gamma   90.00
#
_symmetry.space_group_name_H-M   'P 1'
#
loop_
_entity.id
_entity.type
_entity.pdbx_description
1 polymer ?
#
loop_
_entity_poly.entity_id
_entity_poly.type
_entity_poly.pdbx_seq_one_letter_code
_entity_poly.pdbx_strand_id
1 'polypeptide(L)'
;MKIDWKKAIGLTAAVSMLVPLAACGGSSDGGDKNASGSTEAVTLSVWAPQEDQAKDTNWLGKGEENFAKAHPEYNITWKNDVVSEGDASKQVSTDPSAAADVYMFASDQLGVLMDAKAIGQLGTDAEK
;
A
#
# COMPACT_ATOMS: atom_id res chain seq x y z
N MET A 1 42.27 -17.56 -25.03
CA MET A 1 41.41 -16.78 -25.91
C MET A 1 41.20 -15.42 -25.27
N LYS A 2 41.96 -14.40 -25.71
CA LYS A 2 41.91 -13.04 -25.15
C LYS A 2 40.94 -12.24 -26.00
N ILE A 3 39.88 -11.70 -25.37
CA ILE A 3 38.92 -10.83 -26.04
C ILE A 3 39.39 -9.38 -25.81
N ASP A 4 39.83 -8.76 -26.90
CA ASP A 4 40.26 -7.37 -26.96
C ASP A 4 39.05 -6.44 -26.90
N TRP A 5 38.93 -5.72 -25.79
CA TRP A 5 37.90 -4.70 -25.57
C TRP A 5 38.41 -3.29 -25.89
N LYS A 6 38.81 -3.09 -27.11
CA LYS A 6 39.09 -1.72 -27.59
C LYS A 6 38.60 -1.59 -29.02
N LYS A 7 37.56 -0.79 -29.19
CA LYS A 7 37.10 -0.02 -30.34
C LYS A 7 35.63 -0.25 -30.67
N ALA A 8 34.78 0.63 -30.16
CA ALA A 8 33.71 1.26 -30.94
C ALA A 8 33.29 2.55 -30.21
N ILE A 9 33.97 3.61 -30.61
CA ILE A 9 33.51 5.00 -30.44
C ILE A 9 32.63 5.26 -31.67
N GLY A 10 31.40 5.73 -31.47
CA GLY A 10 30.50 6.07 -32.55
C GLY A 10 29.21 6.67 -32.05
N LEU A 11 29.25 7.93 -31.88
CA LEU A 11 28.41 9.00 -32.43
C LEU A 11 26.99 9.15 -31.88
N THR A 12 26.86 10.15 -31.01
CA THR A 12 25.84 11.22 -30.93
C THR A 12 24.51 11.04 -31.62
N ALA A 13 23.43 11.06 -30.82
CA ALA A 13 22.22 11.79 -31.18
C ALA A 13 21.58 12.36 -29.90
N ALA A 14 21.82 13.63 -29.66
CA ALA A 14 21.11 14.44 -28.69
C ALA A 14 19.70 14.67 -29.22
N VAL A 15 18.70 14.03 -28.61
CA VAL A 15 17.30 14.41 -28.79
C VAL A 15 16.89 15.17 -27.53
N SER A 16 16.98 16.49 -27.64
CA SER A 16 16.41 17.43 -26.69
C SER A 16 14.89 17.40 -26.80
N MET A 17 14.22 16.70 -25.92
CA MET A 17 12.76 16.85 -25.75
C MET A 17 12.50 18.03 -24.84
N LEU A 18 12.15 19.15 -25.43
CA LEU A 18 11.52 20.29 -24.80
C LEU A 18 10.15 19.85 -24.27
N VAL A 19 10.01 19.70 -22.98
CA VAL A 19 8.73 19.57 -22.30
C VAL A 19 8.19 20.99 -22.08
N PRO A 20 7.05 21.36 -22.67
CA PRO A 20 6.41 22.63 -22.36
C PRO A 20 5.84 22.57 -20.93
N LEU A 21 6.39 23.37 -20.03
CA LEU A 21 5.81 23.66 -18.75
C LEU A 21 4.58 24.55 -19.00
N ALA A 22 3.41 23.95 -19.09
CA ALA A 22 2.16 24.71 -19.10
C ALA A 22 1.87 25.17 -17.67
N ALA A 23 2.28 26.39 -17.37
CA ALA A 23 1.78 27.15 -16.22
C ALA A 23 0.30 27.45 -16.49
N CYS A 24 -0.60 26.84 -15.74
CA CYS A 24 -1.99 27.26 -15.69
C CYS A 24 -2.24 28.00 -14.38
N GLY A 25 -2.22 29.33 -14.47
CA GLY A 25 -2.78 30.20 -13.47
C GLY A 25 -4.16 30.65 -13.95
N GLY A 26 -5.13 30.71 -13.02
CA GLY A 26 -6.28 31.61 -13.16
C GLY A 26 -7.67 30.97 -13.19
N SER A 27 -8.32 31.01 -12.05
CA SER A 27 -9.72 31.42 -11.75
C SER A 27 -10.91 30.87 -12.55
N SER A 28 -11.80 30.31 -11.71
CA SER A 28 -13.26 30.43 -11.65
C SER A 28 -14.17 29.76 -12.68
N ASP A 29 -15.04 28.98 -12.06
CA ASP A 29 -16.49 28.83 -12.32
C ASP A 29 -16.91 27.80 -13.38
N GLY A 30 -17.86 26.98 -12.93
CA GLY A 30 -18.68 26.16 -13.83
C GLY A 30 -18.56 24.65 -13.56
N GLY A 31 -19.50 24.12 -12.77
CA GLY A 31 -19.60 22.70 -12.50
C GLY A 31 -19.66 21.85 -13.76
N ASP A 32 -18.83 20.84 -13.75
CA ASP A 32 -19.08 19.61 -14.50
C ASP A 32 -18.69 18.44 -13.60
N LYS A 33 -19.73 17.82 -13.06
CA LYS A 33 -19.65 16.52 -12.40
C LYS A 33 -19.39 15.48 -13.47
N ASN A 34 -18.16 15.32 -13.88
CA ASN A 34 -17.70 14.12 -14.56
C ASN A 34 -16.60 13.51 -13.68
N ALA A 35 -17.03 12.91 -12.58
CA ALA A 35 -16.24 11.96 -11.85
C ALA A 35 -16.07 10.72 -12.73
N SER A 36 -15.19 10.80 -13.71
CA SER A 36 -14.56 9.63 -14.28
C SER A 36 -13.69 9.05 -13.18
N GLY A 37 -14.28 8.14 -12.39
CA GLY A 37 -13.61 7.46 -11.31
C GLY A 37 -12.44 6.67 -11.86
N SER A 38 -11.26 7.26 -11.86
CA SER A 38 -10.03 6.49 -11.93
C SER A 38 -9.95 5.73 -10.61
N THR A 39 -10.26 4.44 -10.63
CA THR A 39 -10.06 3.54 -9.53
C THR A 39 -8.58 3.62 -9.15
N GLU A 40 -8.29 4.13 -7.96
CA GLU A 40 -6.92 4.21 -7.47
C GLU A 40 -6.43 2.79 -7.20
N ALA A 41 -5.33 2.41 -7.83
CA ALA A 41 -4.71 1.11 -7.63
C ALA A 41 -3.85 1.17 -6.37
N VAL A 42 -4.23 0.43 -5.35
CA VAL A 42 -3.55 0.35 -4.06
C VAL A 42 -3.07 -1.08 -3.81
N THR A 43 -1.85 -1.24 -3.33
CA THR A 43 -1.37 -2.53 -2.81
C THR A 43 -1.29 -2.44 -1.30
N LEU A 44 -1.95 -3.36 -0.60
CA LEU A 44 -1.91 -3.48 0.85
C LEU A 44 -1.28 -4.80 1.26
N SER A 45 -0.32 -4.74 2.16
CA SER A 45 0.23 -5.90 2.85
C SER A 45 -0.56 -6.17 4.13
N VAL A 46 -0.90 -7.44 4.37
CA VAL A 46 -1.72 -7.86 5.52
C VAL A 46 -1.05 -9.03 6.22
N TRP A 47 -0.86 -8.92 7.53
CA TRP A 47 -0.42 -10.02 8.38
C TRP A 47 -1.59 -10.54 9.21
N ALA A 48 -1.88 -11.80 9.05
CA ALA A 48 -2.91 -12.48 9.81
C ALA A 48 -2.47 -13.91 10.16
N PRO A 49 -2.96 -14.50 11.26
CA PRO A 49 -2.64 -15.86 11.62
C PRO A 49 -3.17 -16.88 10.61
N GLN A 50 -2.59 -18.05 10.61
CA GLN A 50 -2.88 -19.09 9.63
C GLN A 50 -4.36 -19.54 9.66
N GLU A 51 -4.96 -19.59 10.83
CA GLU A 51 -6.36 -19.98 11.03
C GLU A 51 -7.34 -19.05 10.31
N ASP A 52 -7.01 -17.77 10.18
CA ASP A 52 -7.85 -16.77 9.55
C ASP A 52 -7.76 -16.79 8.03
N GLN A 53 -6.73 -17.44 7.51
CA GLN A 53 -6.46 -17.64 6.09
C GLN A 53 -6.72 -19.08 5.65
N ALA A 54 -7.08 -19.99 6.58
CA ALA A 54 -7.32 -21.38 6.28
C ALA A 54 -8.55 -21.56 5.37
N LYS A 55 -8.49 -22.56 4.49
CA LYS A 55 -9.50 -22.83 3.46
C LYS A 55 -10.93 -22.89 3.98
N ASP A 56 -11.11 -23.46 5.18
CA ASP A 56 -12.43 -23.70 5.76
C ASP A 56 -12.99 -22.50 6.52
N THR A 57 -12.13 -21.66 7.03
CA THR A 57 -12.50 -20.45 7.78
C THR A 57 -12.41 -19.20 6.92
N ASN A 58 -11.27 -18.97 6.29
CA ASN A 58 -10.95 -17.87 5.37
C ASN A 58 -11.75 -16.58 5.58
N TRP A 59 -11.86 -16.15 6.84
CA TRP A 59 -12.64 -14.97 7.13
C TRP A 59 -11.92 -13.70 6.66
N LEU A 60 -10.56 -13.71 6.62
CA LEU A 60 -9.77 -12.62 6.05
C LEU A 60 -10.17 -12.38 4.59
N GLY A 61 -10.13 -13.42 3.75
CA GLY A 61 -10.52 -13.28 2.35
C GLY A 61 -11.98 -12.86 2.16
N LYS A 62 -12.89 -13.30 3.04
CA LYS A 62 -14.28 -12.81 3.04
C LYS A 62 -14.37 -11.33 3.42
N GLY A 63 -13.53 -10.88 4.36
CA GLY A 63 -13.43 -9.46 4.73
C GLY A 63 -12.96 -8.61 3.55
N GLU A 64 -11.93 -9.05 2.86
CA GLU A 64 -11.38 -8.41 1.65
C GLU A 64 -12.43 -8.32 0.53
N GLU A 65 -13.13 -9.42 0.25
CA GLU A 65 -14.22 -9.43 -0.72
C GLU A 65 -15.36 -8.47 -0.36
N ASN A 66 -15.73 -8.41 0.92
CA ASN A 66 -16.77 -7.52 1.40
C ASN A 66 -16.33 -6.05 1.31
N PHE A 67 -15.06 -5.77 1.64
CA PHE A 67 -14.49 -4.45 1.46
C PHE A 67 -14.52 -4.01 0.00
N ALA A 68 -14.07 -4.87 -0.91
CA ALA A 68 -14.08 -4.59 -2.34
C ALA A 68 -15.50 -4.31 -2.89
N LYS A 69 -16.51 -5.01 -2.35
CA LYS A 69 -17.93 -4.77 -2.72
C LYS A 69 -18.45 -3.44 -2.17
N ALA A 70 -18.04 -3.08 -0.95
CA ALA A 70 -18.49 -1.85 -0.29
C ALA A 70 -17.77 -0.61 -0.85
N HIS A 71 -16.54 -0.79 -1.35
CA HIS A 71 -15.64 0.27 -1.81
C HIS A 71 -15.13 0.03 -3.23
N PRO A 72 -16.02 0.03 -4.24
CA PRO A 72 -15.66 -0.22 -5.63
C PRO A 72 -14.77 0.88 -6.24
N GLU A 73 -14.64 2.00 -5.56
CA GLU A 73 -13.74 3.12 -5.93
C GLU A 73 -12.25 2.76 -5.76
N TYR A 74 -11.92 1.73 -4.97
CA TYR A 74 -10.54 1.26 -4.80
C TYR A 74 -10.30 -0.03 -5.57
N ASN A 75 -9.16 -0.11 -6.24
CA ASN A 75 -8.65 -1.34 -6.83
C ASN A 75 -7.49 -1.86 -5.97
N ILE A 76 -7.81 -2.71 -4.99
CA ILE A 76 -6.84 -3.17 -4.01
C ILE A 76 -6.24 -4.51 -4.42
N THR A 77 -4.91 -4.57 -4.40
CA THR A 77 -4.15 -5.81 -4.47
C THR A 77 -3.71 -6.19 -3.06
N TRP A 78 -4.27 -7.26 -2.53
CA TRP A 78 -3.93 -7.78 -1.21
C TRP A 78 -2.67 -8.64 -1.27
N LYS A 79 -1.75 -8.44 -0.32
CA LYS A 79 -0.55 -9.26 -0.10
C LYS A 79 -0.62 -9.83 1.30
N ASN A 80 -1.13 -11.04 1.42
CA ASN A 80 -1.37 -11.69 2.70
C ASN A 80 -0.19 -12.58 3.08
N ASP A 81 0.36 -12.35 4.26
CA ASP A 81 1.38 -13.18 4.87
C ASP A 81 0.85 -13.81 6.16
N VAL A 82 1.32 -15.01 6.46
CA VAL A 82 0.95 -15.72 7.69
C VAL A 82 1.89 -15.29 8.80
N VAL A 83 1.37 -14.49 9.72
CA VAL A 83 2.09 -14.02 10.92
C VAL A 83 1.15 -14.10 12.11
N SER A 84 1.57 -14.75 13.20
CA SER A 84 0.76 -14.82 14.42
C SER A 84 0.67 -13.45 15.11
N GLU A 85 -0.39 -13.19 15.89
CA GLU A 85 -0.57 -11.92 16.60
C GLU A 85 0.60 -11.60 17.53
N GLY A 86 1.15 -12.62 18.20
CA GLY A 86 2.30 -12.46 19.08
C GLY A 86 3.60 -12.14 18.34
N ASP A 87 3.81 -12.78 17.18
CA ASP A 87 4.99 -12.51 16.35
C ASP A 87 4.88 -11.15 15.66
N ALA A 88 3.70 -10.76 15.20
CA ALA A 88 3.44 -9.45 14.64
C ALA A 88 3.78 -8.36 15.65
N SER A 89 3.25 -8.45 16.87
CA SER A 89 3.51 -7.48 17.94
C SER A 89 5.00 -7.37 18.27
N LYS A 90 5.71 -8.50 18.31
CA LYS A 90 7.15 -8.54 18.60
C LYS A 90 7.98 -7.90 17.48
N GLN A 91 7.67 -8.21 16.23
CA GLN A 91 8.37 -7.66 15.07
C GLN A 91 8.16 -6.15 15.00
N VAL A 92 6.91 -5.71 15.10
CA VAL A 92 6.52 -4.31 14.96
C VAL A 92 7.05 -3.46 16.12
N SER A 93 7.06 -3.97 17.36
CA SER A 93 7.65 -3.23 18.47
C SER A 93 9.17 -3.10 18.38
N THR A 94 9.83 -4.02 17.66
CA THR A 94 11.28 -3.96 17.40
C THR A 94 11.62 -3.04 16.25
N ASP A 95 10.86 -3.13 15.16
CA ASP A 95 11.02 -2.30 13.97
C ASP A 95 9.65 -1.96 13.37
N PRO A 96 9.03 -0.84 13.75
CA PRO A 96 7.74 -0.42 13.21
C PRO A 96 7.73 -0.22 11.69
N SER A 97 8.89 0.04 11.09
CA SER A 97 8.99 0.25 9.63
C SER A 97 8.89 -1.04 8.82
N ALA A 98 9.07 -2.19 9.46
CA ALA A 98 8.92 -3.51 8.85
C ALA A 98 7.49 -4.07 8.95
N ALA A 99 6.56 -3.33 9.56
CA ALA A 99 5.17 -3.74 9.71
C ALA A 99 4.45 -3.83 8.35
N ALA A 100 3.52 -4.77 8.22
CA ALA A 100 2.52 -4.73 7.17
C ALA A 100 1.62 -3.49 7.33
N ASP A 101 0.95 -3.08 6.25
CA ASP A 101 0.00 -1.95 6.29
C ASP A 101 -1.16 -2.22 7.26
N VAL A 102 -1.56 -3.49 7.33
CA VAL A 102 -2.58 -3.99 8.27
C VAL A 102 -2.04 -5.25 8.95
N TYR A 103 -2.14 -5.33 10.25
CA TYR A 103 -1.74 -6.53 10.99
C TYR A 103 -2.62 -6.78 12.22
N MET A 104 -2.75 -8.05 12.55
CA MET A 104 -3.45 -8.48 13.76
C MET A 104 -2.49 -8.57 14.93
N PHE A 105 -2.98 -8.17 16.10
CA PHE A 105 -2.23 -8.28 17.34
C PHE A 105 -3.14 -8.63 18.53
N ALA A 106 -2.59 -9.25 19.54
CA ALA A 106 -3.31 -9.57 20.76
C ALA A 106 -3.59 -8.30 21.58
N SER A 107 -4.79 -8.15 22.11
CA SER A 107 -5.25 -6.92 22.78
C SER A 107 -4.41 -6.49 23.98
N ASP A 108 -3.73 -7.42 24.63
CA ASP A 108 -2.79 -7.16 25.74
C ASP A 108 -1.49 -6.48 25.28
N GLN A 109 -1.20 -6.48 23.98
CA GLN A 109 -0.04 -5.84 23.38
C GLN A 109 -0.28 -4.37 22.98
N LEU A 110 -1.50 -3.88 23.13
CA LEU A 110 -1.88 -2.53 22.72
C LEU A 110 -0.94 -1.46 23.31
N GLY A 111 -0.64 -1.52 24.59
CA GLY A 111 0.24 -0.55 25.26
C GLY A 111 1.64 -0.54 24.67
N VAL A 112 2.22 -1.71 24.43
CA VAL A 112 3.58 -1.84 23.86
C VAL A 112 3.63 -1.25 22.45
N LEU A 113 2.61 -1.50 21.63
CA LEU A 113 2.54 -0.99 20.26
C LEU A 113 2.31 0.52 20.21
N MET A 114 1.55 1.06 21.15
CA MET A 114 1.38 2.51 21.30
C MET A 114 2.70 3.20 21.69
N ASP A 115 3.42 2.66 22.66
CA ASP A 115 4.71 3.18 23.11
C ASP A 115 5.77 3.13 21.98
N ALA A 116 5.75 2.09 21.17
CA ALA A 116 6.59 1.94 19.98
C ALA A 116 6.15 2.84 18.82
N LYS A 117 5.01 3.54 18.92
CA LYS A 117 4.39 4.32 17.83
C LYS A 117 4.12 3.47 16.57
N ALA A 118 3.82 2.21 16.79
CA ALA A 118 3.63 1.22 15.75
C ALA A 118 2.19 1.16 15.22
N ILE A 119 1.25 1.77 15.93
CA ILE A 119 -0.15 1.89 15.54
C ILE A 119 -0.56 3.36 15.51
N GLY A 120 -1.39 3.69 14.54
CA GLY A 120 -1.94 5.04 14.38
C GLY A 120 -3.29 5.19 15.08
N GLN A 121 -3.63 6.43 15.40
CA GLN A 121 -4.98 6.75 15.86
C GLN A 121 -5.93 6.71 14.65
N LEU A 122 -7.07 6.05 14.81
CA LEU A 122 -8.13 6.10 13.81
C LEU A 122 -8.67 7.53 13.68
N GLY A 123 -8.96 7.94 12.44
CA GLY A 123 -9.57 9.24 12.18
C GLY A 123 -11.03 9.29 12.67
N THR A 124 -11.57 10.50 12.76
CA THR A 124 -12.97 10.75 13.18
C THR A 124 -14.02 10.05 12.31
N ASP A 125 -13.68 9.69 11.10
CA ASP A 125 -14.58 8.98 10.18
C ASP A 125 -14.71 7.48 10.47
N ALA A 126 -13.77 6.90 11.23
CA ALA A 126 -13.84 5.51 11.68
C ALA A 126 -14.82 5.30 12.87
N GLU A 127 -15.33 6.39 13.45
CA GLU A 127 -16.27 6.36 14.58
C GLU A 127 -17.75 6.43 14.12
N LYS A 128 -18.00 6.51 12.81
CA LYS A 128 -19.33 6.57 12.20
C LYS A 128 -19.77 5.24 11.63
#